data_e95f7ba9133982a61a74cd513b9a8fbc
#
_entry.id   e95f7ba9133982a61a74cd513b9a8fbc
#
_cell.length_a   1.000
_cell.length_b   1.000
_cell.length_c   1.000
_cell.angle_alpha   90.00
_cell.angle_beta   90.00
_cell.angle_gamma   90.00
#
_symmetry.space_group_name_H-M   'P 1'
#
loop_
_entity.id
_entity.type
_entity.pdbx_description
1 polymer ?
#
loop_
_entity_poly.entity_id
_entity_poly.type
_entity_poly.pdbx_seq_one_letter_code
_entity_poly.pdbx_strand_id
1 'polypeptide(L)'
;MTFYTLSALDDRIKNADQLITVDVSKFSNSLAELYSNIAKPVLDMIIYNWSLSRSVGGEGLFAMSLIVQLSASVMRALTPPFGKYVADEARLEGEFRFQHSRLIDYNEEIALYHGHEAEKDTLDKGYFTLIKHVNRILRRRFYHGIMEDFVIKYFWGALGLMLCSVPVFFKLPNAVAGTGNNSMGDRTESFVTNRRMLLSSSDAFGRVMFSYKEITELAGYTSRVATLLDVIDDVQAGHYEKKLVSSVDTEENAAVLRGRGEIVEGSDIEFTDVPIVSPNGDVLVRKLSFAVRPGDHLLIVGPNGCGKSSLFRILGGLWPVYGGTVRKPPPEAIFYIPQRPYLSRGSLRQQIIYPDSVREMRDKNITDADLMRILSVVEISHIVDRQGGWDAEAEWTDVLSGGLQQRVAMARLFYHAPRYAILDECTSSVTLEIERVMYEEAKRLGITLMTVSHRRSLWKYHKTILQFDGQGHYIFTKLDAEKRLQLEE
;
A
#
# COMPACT_ATOMS: atom_id res chain seq x y z
N MET A 1 3.44 0.10 11.91
CA MET A 1 4.81 0.36 11.42
C MET A 1 5.02 -0.12 10.00
N THR A 2 4.79 -1.38 9.67
CA THR A 2 5.04 -1.99 8.34
C THR A 2 4.44 -1.20 7.17
N PHE A 3 3.18 -0.77 7.27
CA PHE A 3 2.54 0.02 6.21
C PHE A 3 3.20 1.39 5.97
N TYR A 4 3.62 2.06 7.05
CA TYR A 4 4.36 3.32 6.93
C TYR A 4 5.71 3.11 6.24
N THR A 5 6.47 2.08 6.64
CA THR A 5 7.77 1.76 6.03
C THR A 5 7.61 1.42 4.55
N LEU A 6 6.58 0.61 4.21
CA LEU A 6 6.25 0.23 2.84
C LEU A 6 5.92 1.45 1.95
N SER A 7 5.19 2.43 2.47
CA SER A 7 4.74 3.60 1.70
C SER A 7 5.74 4.76 1.70
N ALA A 8 6.54 4.92 2.76
CA ALA A 8 7.41 6.08 2.95
C ALA A 8 8.90 5.78 2.74
N LEU A 9 9.34 4.57 3.06
CA LEU A 9 10.75 4.18 3.05
C LEU A 9 11.12 3.12 2.02
N ASP A 10 10.14 2.56 1.30
CA ASP A 10 10.37 1.57 0.24
C ASP A 10 9.75 2.04 -1.08
N ASP A 11 10.51 1.97 -2.17
CA ASP A 11 10.04 2.40 -3.50
C ASP A 11 9.72 1.22 -4.42
N ARG A 12 9.85 -0.03 -3.94
CA ARG A 12 9.56 -1.24 -4.72
C ARG A 12 8.07 -1.39 -5.00
N ILE A 13 7.22 -0.92 -4.07
CA ILE A 13 5.76 -0.97 -4.20
C ILE A 13 5.20 0.44 -4.25
N LYS A 14 4.46 0.71 -5.32
CA LYS A 14 3.63 1.90 -5.44
C LYS A 14 2.16 1.50 -5.31
N ASN A 15 1.34 2.34 -4.67
CA ASN A 15 -0.09 2.10 -4.48
C ASN A 15 -0.39 0.77 -3.76
N ALA A 16 0.17 0.59 -2.57
CA ALA A 16 -0.04 -0.62 -1.75
C ALA A 16 -1.52 -0.88 -1.43
N ASP A 17 -2.34 0.16 -1.33
CA ASP A 17 -3.78 0.11 -1.15
C ASP A 17 -4.47 -0.67 -2.28
N GLN A 18 -4.10 -0.42 -3.54
CA GLN A 18 -4.64 -1.14 -4.69
C GLN A 18 -4.22 -2.62 -4.69
N LEU A 19 -2.95 -2.91 -4.37
CA LEU A 19 -2.47 -4.28 -4.28
C LEU A 19 -3.26 -5.09 -3.25
N ILE A 20 -3.50 -4.52 -2.08
CA ILE A 20 -4.23 -5.19 -0.99
C ILE A 20 -5.71 -5.35 -1.32
N THR A 21 -6.37 -4.33 -1.87
CA THR A 21 -7.83 -4.34 -2.05
C THR A 21 -8.28 -4.94 -3.38
N VAL A 22 -7.58 -4.63 -4.47
CA VAL A 22 -8.00 -5.00 -5.83
C VAL A 22 -7.25 -6.23 -6.34
N ASP A 23 -5.91 -6.22 -6.26
CA ASP A 23 -5.12 -7.28 -6.88
C ASP A 23 -5.23 -8.60 -6.13
N VAL A 24 -5.32 -8.58 -4.79
CA VAL A 24 -5.60 -9.79 -4.00
C VAL A 24 -6.99 -10.34 -4.31
N SER A 25 -8.00 -9.49 -4.49
CA SER A 25 -9.35 -9.91 -4.87
C SER A 25 -9.36 -10.52 -6.28
N LYS A 26 -8.71 -9.87 -7.26
CA LYS A 26 -8.57 -10.40 -8.63
C LYS A 26 -7.85 -11.75 -8.63
N PHE A 27 -6.75 -11.88 -7.87
CA PHE A 27 -6.03 -13.14 -7.70
C PHE A 27 -6.94 -14.25 -7.16
N SER A 28 -7.67 -13.99 -6.08
CA SER A 28 -8.54 -14.97 -5.43
C SER A 28 -9.68 -15.43 -6.36
N ASN A 29 -10.31 -14.49 -7.07
CA ASN A 29 -11.37 -14.78 -8.01
C ASN A 29 -10.84 -15.59 -9.21
N SER A 30 -9.72 -15.19 -9.80
CA SER A 30 -9.10 -15.91 -10.91
C SER A 30 -8.67 -17.33 -10.51
N LEU A 31 -8.20 -17.52 -9.28
CA LEU A 31 -7.85 -18.84 -8.77
C LEU A 31 -9.08 -19.74 -8.60
N ALA A 32 -10.19 -19.19 -8.10
CA ALA A 32 -11.43 -19.92 -7.92
C ALA A 32 -12.07 -20.32 -9.27
N GLU A 33 -12.08 -19.41 -10.24
CA GLU A 33 -12.61 -19.66 -11.59
C GLU A 33 -11.77 -20.67 -12.35
N LEU A 34 -10.44 -20.62 -12.22
CA LEU A 34 -9.52 -21.52 -12.90
C LEU A 34 -9.82 -22.98 -12.59
N TYR A 35 -10.10 -23.32 -11.32
CA TYR A 35 -10.41 -24.68 -10.92
C TYR A 35 -11.67 -25.21 -11.65
N SER A 36 -12.73 -24.42 -11.71
CA SER A 36 -13.97 -24.75 -12.42
C SER A 36 -13.75 -24.90 -13.92
N ASN A 37 -12.96 -24.02 -14.51
CA ASN A 37 -12.73 -23.96 -15.95
C ASN A 37 -11.79 -25.06 -16.45
N ILE A 38 -10.96 -25.64 -15.59
CA ILE A 38 -10.03 -26.72 -15.95
C ILE A 38 -10.60 -28.10 -15.62
N ALA A 39 -11.18 -28.31 -14.45
CA ALA A 39 -11.54 -29.63 -13.96
C ALA A 39 -12.54 -30.34 -14.87
N LYS A 40 -13.62 -29.67 -15.29
CA LYS A 40 -14.63 -30.24 -16.18
C LYS A 40 -14.10 -30.52 -17.58
N PRO A 41 -13.44 -29.59 -18.30
CA PRO A 41 -12.91 -29.88 -19.63
C PRO A 41 -11.86 -31.01 -19.66
N VAL A 42 -11.01 -31.10 -18.63
CA VAL A 42 -10.02 -32.18 -18.52
C VAL A 42 -10.71 -33.52 -18.34
N LEU A 43 -11.75 -33.61 -17.50
CA LEU A 43 -12.54 -34.81 -17.33
C LEU A 43 -13.26 -35.19 -18.63
N ASP A 44 -13.92 -34.23 -19.27
CA ASP A 44 -14.59 -34.42 -20.56
C ASP A 44 -13.62 -34.96 -21.61
N MET A 45 -12.42 -34.38 -21.71
CA MET A 45 -11.37 -34.80 -22.63
C MET A 45 -10.95 -36.28 -22.39
N ILE A 46 -10.75 -36.66 -21.14
CA ILE A 46 -10.38 -38.01 -20.77
C ILE A 46 -11.50 -39.02 -21.18
N ILE A 47 -12.75 -38.71 -20.84
CA ILE A 47 -13.89 -39.56 -21.10
C ILE A 47 -14.12 -39.72 -22.61
N TYR A 48 -14.12 -38.64 -23.37
CA TYR A 48 -14.33 -38.69 -24.83
C TYR A 48 -13.18 -39.37 -25.53
N ASN A 49 -11.93 -39.14 -25.17
CA ASN A 49 -10.79 -39.84 -25.74
C ASN A 49 -10.81 -41.34 -25.41
N TRP A 50 -11.17 -41.74 -24.20
CA TRP A 50 -11.34 -43.11 -23.81
C TRP A 50 -12.42 -43.81 -24.66
N SER A 51 -13.58 -43.18 -24.81
CA SER A 51 -14.68 -43.73 -25.62
C SER A 51 -14.29 -43.82 -27.09
N LEU A 52 -13.63 -42.78 -27.62
CA LEU A 52 -13.21 -42.74 -29.02
C LEU A 52 -12.11 -43.78 -29.33
N SER A 53 -11.22 -44.10 -28.36
CA SER A 53 -10.17 -45.10 -28.53
C SER A 53 -10.72 -46.52 -28.77
N ARG A 54 -11.87 -46.80 -28.18
CA ARG A 54 -12.54 -48.12 -28.35
C ARG A 54 -13.23 -48.25 -29.70
N SER A 55 -13.60 -47.11 -30.32
CA SER A 55 -14.38 -47.14 -31.57
C SER A 55 -13.56 -46.90 -32.84
N VAL A 56 -12.55 -46.06 -32.79
CA VAL A 56 -11.72 -45.66 -33.94
C VAL A 56 -10.39 -46.43 -34.01
N GLY A 57 -9.96 -46.97 -32.86
CA GLY A 57 -8.67 -47.66 -32.73
C GLY A 57 -7.59 -46.74 -32.11
N GLY A 58 -6.65 -47.38 -31.38
CA GLY A 58 -5.62 -46.65 -30.62
C GLY A 58 -4.59 -45.92 -31.49
N GLU A 59 -4.25 -46.52 -32.67
CA GLU A 59 -3.22 -45.93 -33.56
C GLU A 59 -3.65 -44.60 -34.16
N GLY A 60 -4.92 -44.50 -34.62
CA GLY A 60 -5.46 -43.26 -35.17
C GLY A 60 -5.53 -42.14 -34.14
N LEU A 61 -5.93 -42.48 -32.91
CA LEU A 61 -5.97 -41.49 -31.81
C LEU A 61 -4.58 -41.04 -31.37
N PHE A 62 -3.61 -41.95 -31.36
CA PHE A 62 -2.22 -41.60 -31.06
C PHE A 62 -1.67 -40.58 -32.07
N ALA A 63 -1.88 -40.87 -33.39
CA ALA A 63 -1.46 -39.94 -34.44
C ALA A 63 -2.14 -38.57 -34.32
N MET A 64 -3.45 -38.55 -34.04
CA MET A 64 -4.21 -37.29 -33.80
C MET A 64 -3.70 -36.57 -32.57
N SER A 65 -3.49 -37.25 -31.46
CA SER A 65 -2.98 -36.68 -30.24
C SER A 65 -1.60 -36.01 -30.44
N LEU A 66 -0.71 -36.66 -31.22
CA LEU A 66 0.58 -36.14 -31.58
C LEU A 66 0.47 -34.84 -32.39
N ILE A 67 -0.41 -34.77 -33.38
CA ILE A 67 -0.64 -33.59 -34.20
C ILE A 67 -1.23 -32.46 -33.38
N VAL A 68 -2.20 -32.76 -32.51
CA VAL A 68 -2.80 -31.79 -31.60
C VAL A 68 -1.74 -31.23 -30.64
N GLN A 69 -0.88 -32.11 -30.08
CA GLN A 69 0.19 -31.68 -29.17
C GLN A 69 1.24 -30.80 -29.88
N LEU A 70 1.59 -31.13 -31.11
CA LEU A 70 2.51 -30.33 -31.92
C LEU A 70 1.90 -28.96 -32.22
N SER A 71 0.64 -28.91 -32.68
CA SER A 71 -0.05 -27.65 -32.95
C SER A 71 -0.24 -26.80 -31.67
N ALA A 72 -0.55 -27.43 -30.54
CA ALA A 72 -0.63 -26.76 -29.24
C ALA A 72 0.72 -26.17 -28.82
N SER A 73 1.82 -26.87 -29.08
CA SER A 73 3.18 -26.39 -28.80
C SER A 73 3.54 -25.15 -29.64
N VAL A 74 3.18 -25.16 -30.91
CA VAL A 74 3.34 -23.99 -31.80
C VAL A 74 2.47 -22.84 -31.34
N MET A 75 1.22 -23.09 -30.96
CA MET A 75 0.33 -22.09 -30.45
C MET A 75 0.87 -21.42 -29.14
N ARG A 76 1.42 -22.23 -28.23
CA ARG A 76 2.10 -21.69 -27.02
C ARG A 76 3.25 -20.77 -27.37
N ALA A 77 4.09 -21.17 -28.32
CA ALA A 77 5.24 -20.36 -28.74
C ALA A 77 4.82 -19.02 -29.37
N LEU A 78 3.64 -18.98 -30.01
CA LEU A 78 3.06 -17.78 -30.61
C LEU A 78 2.20 -16.95 -29.64
N THR A 79 1.89 -17.49 -28.46
CA THR A 79 1.06 -16.80 -27.46
C THR A 79 1.82 -15.60 -26.86
N PRO A 80 1.28 -14.38 -26.95
CA PRO A 80 1.89 -13.22 -26.32
C PRO A 80 1.92 -13.36 -24.79
N PRO A 81 2.85 -12.66 -24.10
CA PRO A 81 2.95 -12.70 -22.63
C PRO A 81 1.80 -11.91 -21.96
N PHE A 82 0.59 -12.44 -22.02
CA PHE A 82 -0.61 -11.78 -21.49
C PHE A 82 -0.51 -11.47 -20.00
N GLY A 83 0.14 -12.32 -19.20
CA GLY A 83 0.35 -12.08 -17.78
C GLY A 83 1.13 -10.79 -17.51
N LYS A 84 2.18 -10.50 -18.29
CA LYS A 84 2.91 -9.24 -18.20
C LYS A 84 2.01 -8.05 -18.57
N TYR A 85 1.19 -8.19 -19.61
CA TYR A 85 0.30 -7.11 -20.02
C TYR A 85 -0.77 -6.82 -18.98
N VAL A 86 -1.32 -7.84 -18.33
CA VAL A 86 -2.29 -7.67 -17.22
C VAL A 86 -1.63 -7.00 -16.02
N ALA A 87 -0.40 -7.37 -15.67
CA ALA A 87 0.33 -6.71 -14.60
C ALA A 87 0.61 -5.23 -14.91
N ASP A 88 1.01 -4.91 -16.13
CA ASP A 88 1.22 -3.52 -16.58
C ASP A 88 -0.09 -2.73 -16.61
N GLU A 89 -1.21 -3.33 -17.04
CA GLU A 89 -2.54 -2.73 -17.03
C GLU A 89 -2.97 -2.37 -15.59
N ALA A 90 -2.85 -3.30 -14.66
CA ALA A 90 -3.17 -3.08 -13.26
C ALA A 90 -2.31 -1.96 -12.62
N ARG A 91 -1.04 -1.86 -13.01
CA ARG A 91 -0.16 -0.78 -12.57
C ARG A 91 -0.64 0.58 -13.09
N LEU A 92 -0.95 0.68 -14.40
CA LEU A 92 -1.44 1.93 -15.01
C LEU A 92 -2.81 2.34 -14.48
N GLU A 93 -3.70 1.38 -14.22
CA GLU A 93 -4.99 1.61 -13.57
C GLU A 93 -4.79 2.21 -12.16
N GLY A 94 -3.82 1.70 -11.40
CA GLY A 94 -3.49 2.24 -10.10
C GLY A 94 -2.92 3.64 -10.13
N GLU A 95 -2.04 3.94 -11.08
CA GLU A 95 -1.51 5.29 -11.27
C GLU A 95 -2.63 6.28 -11.63
N PHE A 96 -3.56 5.88 -12.50
CA PHE A 96 -4.71 6.71 -12.88
C PHE A 96 -5.68 6.94 -11.71
N ARG A 97 -5.96 5.90 -10.91
CA ARG A 97 -6.76 6.01 -9.69
C ARG A 97 -6.12 6.94 -8.67
N PHE A 98 -4.82 6.84 -8.46
CA PHE A 98 -4.07 7.72 -7.56
C PHE A 98 -4.18 9.19 -7.98
N GLN A 99 -4.11 9.48 -9.28
CA GLN A 99 -4.30 10.85 -9.81
C GLN A 99 -5.70 11.39 -9.48
N HIS A 100 -6.74 10.56 -9.58
CA HIS A 100 -8.10 10.95 -9.19
C HIS A 100 -8.25 11.19 -7.69
N SER A 101 -7.67 10.32 -6.85
CA SER A 101 -7.70 10.53 -5.40
C SER A 101 -7.03 11.84 -5.01
N ARG A 102 -5.88 12.16 -5.63
CA ARG A 102 -5.19 13.44 -5.41
C ARG A 102 -6.06 14.64 -5.79
N LEU A 103 -6.82 14.56 -6.89
CA LEU A 103 -7.71 15.62 -7.31
C LEU A 103 -8.87 15.81 -6.30
N ILE A 104 -9.37 14.74 -5.70
CA ILE A 104 -10.39 14.80 -4.66
C ILE A 104 -9.83 15.42 -3.39
N ASP A 105 -8.63 15.03 -2.97
CA ASP A 105 -7.99 15.49 -1.73
C ASP A 105 -7.64 16.99 -1.77
N TYR A 106 -7.31 17.52 -2.95
CA TYR A 106 -6.87 18.91 -3.16
C TYR A 106 -7.83 19.74 -4.03
N ASN A 107 -9.12 19.40 -4.03
CA ASN A 107 -10.11 20.02 -4.90
C ASN A 107 -10.27 21.54 -4.65
N GLU A 108 -10.19 21.97 -3.39
CA GLU A 108 -10.32 23.38 -3.00
C GLU A 108 -9.13 24.20 -3.50
N GLU A 109 -7.91 23.72 -3.29
CA GLU A 109 -6.68 24.38 -3.74
C GLU A 109 -6.65 24.49 -5.28
N ILE A 110 -7.02 23.41 -5.98
CA ILE A 110 -7.10 23.41 -7.43
C ILE A 110 -8.12 24.43 -7.94
N ALA A 111 -9.28 24.55 -7.28
CA ALA A 111 -10.30 25.53 -7.60
C ALA A 111 -9.81 26.97 -7.37
N LEU A 112 -9.16 27.23 -6.23
CA LEU A 112 -8.62 28.55 -5.88
C LEU A 112 -7.50 29.00 -6.82
N TYR A 113 -6.65 28.08 -7.28
CA TYR A 113 -5.60 28.38 -8.26
C TYR A 113 -6.09 28.38 -9.70
N HIS A 114 -7.38 28.10 -9.94
CA HIS A 114 -7.94 27.92 -11.29
C HIS A 114 -7.18 26.87 -12.13
N GLY A 115 -6.61 25.86 -11.45
CA GLY A 115 -5.72 24.83 -12.03
C GLY A 115 -6.43 23.70 -12.78
N HIS A 116 -7.74 23.79 -13.02
CA HIS A 116 -8.57 22.72 -13.57
C HIS A 116 -8.11 22.22 -14.95
N GLU A 117 -7.60 23.11 -15.82
CA GLU A 117 -7.09 22.69 -17.12
C GLU A 117 -5.77 21.92 -17.02
N ALA A 118 -4.87 22.34 -16.13
CA ALA A 118 -3.60 21.64 -15.91
C ALA A 118 -3.80 20.25 -15.32
N GLU A 119 -4.72 20.11 -14.35
CA GLU A 119 -5.07 18.82 -13.78
C GLU A 119 -5.80 17.94 -14.79
N LYS A 120 -6.67 18.50 -15.63
CA LYS A 120 -7.30 17.78 -16.74
C LYS A 120 -6.26 17.23 -17.71
N ASP A 121 -5.30 18.04 -18.13
CA ASP A 121 -4.21 17.58 -19.01
C ASP A 121 -3.41 16.43 -18.39
N THR A 122 -3.20 16.46 -17.09
CA THR A 122 -2.51 15.40 -16.35
C THR A 122 -3.33 14.11 -16.34
N LEU A 123 -4.64 14.21 -16.06
CA LEU A 123 -5.56 13.07 -16.10
C LEU A 123 -5.70 12.50 -17.52
N ASP A 124 -5.81 13.36 -18.52
CA ASP A 124 -5.90 12.95 -19.92
C ASP A 124 -4.65 12.18 -20.38
N LYS A 125 -3.44 12.61 -19.97
CA LYS A 125 -2.20 11.88 -20.24
C LYS A 125 -2.20 10.50 -19.59
N GLY A 126 -2.62 10.41 -18.33
CA GLY A 126 -2.79 9.14 -17.61
C GLY A 126 -3.77 8.21 -18.32
N TYR A 127 -4.95 8.74 -18.66
CA TYR A 127 -6.01 8.04 -19.37
C TYR A 127 -5.55 7.53 -20.74
N PHE A 128 -4.96 8.40 -21.57
CA PHE A 128 -4.47 7.99 -22.89
C PHE A 128 -3.36 6.94 -22.81
N THR A 129 -2.53 6.98 -21.79
CA THR A 129 -1.50 5.97 -21.58
C THR A 129 -2.12 4.61 -21.26
N LEU A 130 -3.11 4.57 -20.36
CA LEU A 130 -3.88 3.40 -20.02
C LEU A 130 -4.63 2.84 -21.24
N ILE A 131 -5.41 3.67 -21.92
CA ILE A 131 -6.20 3.27 -23.11
C ILE A 131 -5.30 2.76 -24.25
N LYS A 132 -4.16 3.40 -24.49
CA LYS A 132 -3.19 2.91 -25.48
C LYS A 132 -2.68 1.52 -25.15
N HIS A 133 -2.45 1.24 -23.87
CA HIS A 133 -2.03 -0.09 -23.41
C HIS A 133 -3.16 -1.11 -23.57
N VAL A 134 -4.37 -0.80 -23.11
CA VAL A 134 -5.57 -1.64 -23.25
C VAL A 134 -5.85 -1.95 -24.72
N ASN A 135 -5.84 -0.95 -25.59
CA ASN A 135 -6.05 -1.16 -27.04
C ASN A 135 -4.96 -2.05 -27.67
N ARG A 136 -3.72 -1.97 -27.17
CA ARG A 136 -2.65 -2.87 -27.61
C ARG A 136 -2.94 -4.31 -27.19
N ILE A 137 -3.40 -4.53 -25.98
CA ILE A 137 -3.81 -5.86 -25.48
C ILE A 137 -4.96 -6.40 -26.30
N LEU A 138 -6.04 -5.60 -26.48
CA LEU A 138 -7.23 -6.01 -27.24
C LEU A 138 -6.89 -6.39 -28.69
N ARG A 139 -6.05 -5.59 -29.34
CA ARG A 139 -5.59 -5.91 -30.70
C ARG A 139 -4.82 -7.23 -30.76
N ARG A 140 -3.93 -7.48 -29.79
CA ARG A 140 -3.18 -8.74 -29.73
C ARG A 140 -4.08 -9.92 -29.37
N ARG A 141 -5.02 -9.74 -28.45
CA ARG A 141 -6.04 -10.76 -28.12
C ARG A 141 -6.90 -11.11 -29.33
N PHE A 142 -7.29 -10.10 -30.11
CA PHE A 142 -8.11 -10.29 -31.32
C PHE A 142 -7.39 -11.17 -32.37
N TYR A 143 -6.16 -10.79 -32.75
CA TYR A 143 -5.41 -11.57 -33.73
C TYR A 143 -5.06 -12.98 -33.23
N HIS A 144 -4.66 -13.10 -31.99
CA HIS A 144 -4.37 -14.39 -31.38
C HIS A 144 -5.63 -15.26 -31.30
N GLY A 145 -6.77 -14.68 -30.93
CA GLY A 145 -8.05 -15.36 -30.86
C GLY A 145 -8.53 -15.91 -32.24
N ILE A 146 -8.39 -15.11 -33.30
CA ILE A 146 -8.71 -15.58 -34.66
C ILE A 146 -7.84 -16.79 -35.03
N MET A 147 -6.55 -16.72 -34.78
CA MET A 147 -5.62 -17.80 -35.09
C MET A 147 -5.94 -19.05 -34.28
N GLU A 148 -6.24 -18.88 -32.99
CA GLU A 148 -6.61 -19.94 -32.06
C GLU A 148 -7.92 -20.62 -32.46
N ASP A 149 -8.96 -19.85 -32.77
CA ASP A 149 -10.24 -20.37 -33.27
C ASP A 149 -10.09 -21.12 -34.60
N PHE A 150 -9.25 -20.60 -35.49
CA PHE A 150 -8.98 -21.30 -36.78
C PHE A 150 -8.34 -22.67 -36.54
N VAL A 151 -7.32 -22.76 -35.70
CA VAL A 151 -6.63 -24.01 -35.39
C VAL A 151 -7.57 -24.98 -34.66
N ILE A 152 -8.27 -24.53 -33.63
CA ILE A 152 -9.10 -25.41 -32.79
C ILE A 152 -10.37 -25.86 -33.53
N LYS A 153 -11.12 -24.94 -34.13
CA LYS A 153 -12.42 -25.24 -34.73
C LYS A 153 -12.30 -25.83 -36.12
N TYR A 154 -11.43 -25.30 -36.96
CA TYR A 154 -11.35 -25.73 -38.36
C TYR A 154 -10.28 -26.78 -38.58
N PHE A 155 -9.05 -26.54 -38.16
CA PHE A 155 -7.96 -27.48 -38.43
C PHE A 155 -8.14 -28.80 -37.65
N TRP A 156 -8.34 -28.75 -36.35
CA TRP A 156 -8.56 -29.98 -35.55
C TRP A 156 -9.89 -30.65 -35.91
N GLY A 157 -10.93 -29.86 -36.18
CA GLY A 157 -12.22 -30.38 -36.62
C GLY A 157 -12.14 -31.14 -37.97
N ALA A 158 -11.45 -30.59 -38.96
CA ALA A 158 -11.24 -31.19 -40.25
C ALA A 158 -10.39 -32.48 -40.13
N LEU A 159 -9.30 -32.44 -39.39
CA LEU A 159 -8.43 -33.56 -39.11
C LEU A 159 -9.20 -34.73 -38.47
N GLY A 160 -10.01 -34.40 -37.49
CA GLY A 160 -10.80 -35.40 -36.79
C GLY A 160 -11.91 -36.00 -37.64
N LEU A 161 -12.59 -35.20 -38.49
CA LEU A 161 -13.55 -35.74 -39.46
C LEU A 161 -12.88 -36.65 -40.45
N MET A 162 -11.69 -36.32 -40.93
CA MET A 162 -10.91 -37.20 -41.79
C MET A 162 -10.62 -38.55 -41.10
N LEU A 163 -10.18 -38.52 -39.84
CA LEU A 163 -9.90 -39.70 -39.05
C LEU A 163 -11.14 -40.58 -38.86
N CYS A 164 -12.30 -39.98 -38.55
CA CYS A 164 -13.57 -40.72 -38.40
C CYS A 164 -14.08 -41.31 -39.71
N SER A 165 -13.73 -40.75 -40.86
CA SER A 165 -14.15 -41.28 -42.19
C SER A 165 -13.34 -42.50 -42.65
N VAL A 166 -12.08 -42.61 -42.21
CA VAL A 166 -11.19 -43.71 -42.59
C VAL A 166 -11.81 -45.10 -42.35
N PRO A 167 -12.36 -45.43 -41.16
CA PRO A 167 -12.95 -46.77 -40.92
C PRO A 167 -14.22 -47.01 -41.72
N VAL A 168 -14.89 -45.99 -42.23
CA VAL A 168 -16.12 -46.13 -43.05
C VAL A 168 -15.78 -46.51 -44.51
N PHE A 169 -14.76 -45.82 -45.06
CA PHE A 169 -14.39 -46.01 -46.47
C PHE A 169 -13.32 -47.06 -46.70
N PHE A 170 -12.43 -47.30 -45.74
CA PHE A 170 -11.35 -48.28 -45.85
C PHE A 170 -11.54 -49.39 -44.84
N LYS A 171 -11.51 -50.63 -45.30
CA LYS A 171 -11.47 -51.84 -44.46
C LYS A 171 -10.05 -51.97 -43.89
N LEU A 172 -9.77 -51.42 -42.75
CA LEU A 172 -8.49 -51.65 -42.06
C LEU A 172 -8.47 -53.05 -41.44
N PRO A 173 -7.42 -53.86 -41.67
CA PRO A 173 -7.33 -55.24 -41.19
C PRO A 173 -7.30 -55.37 -39.67
N ASN A 174 -6.94 -54.33 -38.96
CA ASN A 174 -6.73 -54.32 -37.51
C ASN A 174 -7.68 -53.40 -36.76
N ALA A 175 -8.70 -52.81 -37.39
CA ALA A 175 -9.76 -52.20 -36.60
C ALA A 175 -10.33 -53.29 -35.72
N VAL A 176 -10.30 -53.15 -34.40
CA VAL A 176 -10.91 -54.05 -33.42
C VAL A 176 -12.40 -54.06 -33.74
N ALA A 177 -12.72 -54.84 -34.77
CA ALA A 177 -14.08 -55.12 -35.19
C ALA A 177 -14.67 -55.97 -34.08
N GLY A 178 -15.59 -55.43 -33.35
CA GLY A 178 -16.62 -56.23 -32.74
C GLY A 178 -17.18 -57.11 -33.86
N THR A 179 -16.95 -58.34 -33.69
CA THR A 179 -17.48 -59.48 -34.43
C THR A 179 -18.80 -59.21 -35.15
N GLY A 180 -18.85 -59.50 -36.46
CA GLY A 180 -20.09 -59.72 -37.15
C GLY A 180 -20.39 -58.75 -38.30
N ASN A 181 -21.07 -59.22 -39.31
CA ASN A 181 -21.61 -58.56 -40.49
C ASN A 181 -22.13 -57.12 -40.15
N ASN A 182 -21.26 -56.14 -40.15
CA ASN A 182 -21.69 -54.74 -39.92
C ASN A 182 -22.43 -54.27 -41.17
N SER A 183 -23.73 -54.16 -41.05
CA SER A 183 -24.60 -53.59 -42.07
C SER A 183 -24.16 -52.16 -42.35
N MET A 184 -24.47 -51.58 -43.49
CA MET A 184 -24.19 -50.22 -43.85
C MET A 184 -24.81 -49.21 -42.78
N GLY A 185 -25.93 -49.67 -42.17
CA GLY A 185 -26.58 -48.91 -41.07
C GLY A 185 -25.71 -48.80 -39.82
N ASP A 186 -25.13 -49.92 -39.38
CA ASP A 186 -24.27 -49.93 -38.16
C ASP A 186 -23.00 -49.04 -38.30
N ARG A 187 -22.43 -49.01 -39.54
CA ARG A 187 -21.28 -48.15 -39.83
C ARG A 187 -21.64 -46.68 -39.85
N THR A 188 -22.83 -46.35 -40.36
CA THR A 188 -23.33 -44.99 -40.38
C THR A 188 -23.67 -44.51 -38.97
N GLU A 189 -24.27 -45.33 -38.13
CA GLU A 189 -24.52 -45.01 -36.72
C GLU A 189 -23.22 -44.80 -35.94
N SER A 190 -22.24 -45.69 -36.12
CA SER A 190 -20.91 -45.55 -35.52
C SER A 190 -20.22 -44.28 -35.98
N PHE A 191 -20.31 -43.93 -37.26
CA PHE A 191 -19.74 -42.66 -37.78
C PHE A 191 -20.37 -41.43 -37.13
N VAL A 192 -21.71 -41.39 -37.05
CA VAL A 192 -22.41 -40.26 -36.44
C VAL A 192 -22.04 -40.11 -34.97
N THR A 193 -21.97 -41.23 -34.24
CA THR A 193 -21.61 -41.24 -32.82
C THR A 193 -20.15 -40.81 -32.63
N ASN A 194 -19.21 -41.33 -33.40
CA ASN A 194 -17.81 -40.98 -33.34
C ASN A 194 -17.57 -39.52 -33.72
N ARG A 195 -18.27 -38.99 -34.73
CA ARG A 195 -18.24 -37.58 -35.11
C ARG A 195 -18.70 -36.70 -33.97
N ARG A 196 -19.80 -37.05 -33.27
CA ARG A 196 -20.30 -36.30 -32.13
C ARG A 196 -19.30 -36.29 -30.97
N MET A 197 -18.73 -37.45 -30.62
CA MET A 197 -17.72 -37.59 -29.57
C MET A 197 -16.46 -36.77 -29.90
N LEU A 198 -16.02 -36.80 -31.16
CA LEU A 198 -14.86 -36.04 -31.60
C LEU A 198 -15.06 -34.54 -31.51
N LEU A 199 -16.23 -34.05 -31.96
CA LEU A 199 -16.54 -32.61 -31.83
C LEU A 199 -16.59 -32.20 -30.36
N SER A 200 -17.20 -33.00 -29.49
CA SER A 200 -17.23 -32.73 -28.05
C SER A 200 -15.83 -32.78 -27.41
N SER A 201 -14.98 -33.71 -27.86
CA SER A 201 -13.58 -33.78 -27.44
C SER A 201 -12.79 -32.55 -27.92
N SER A 202 -12.98 -32.13 -29.18
CA SER A 202 -12.36 -30.93 -29.72
C SER A 202 -12.76 -29.68 -28.94
N ASP A 203 -14.04 -29.53 -28.57
CA ASP A 203 -14.51 -28.42 -27.74
C ASP A 203 -13.92 -28.48 -26.34
N ALA A 204 -13.74 -29.66 -25.74
CA ALA A 204 -13.08 -29.82 -24.45
C ALA A 204 -11.60 -29.41 -24.52
N PHE A 205 -10.88 -29.85 -25.56
CA PHE A 205 -9.51 -29.40 -25.83
C PHE A 205 -9.43 -27.87 -26.00
N GLY A 206 -10.36 -27.30 -26.77
CA GLY A 206 -10.46 -25.84 -26.93
C GLY A 206 -10.60 -25.13 -25.59
N ARG A 207 -11.49 -25.60 -24.73
CA ARG A 207 -11.65 -25.01 -23.36
C ARG A 207 -10.38 -25.12 -22.53
N VAL A 208 -9.66 -26.24 -22.57
CA VAL A 208 -8.36 -26.37 -21.88
C VAL A 208 -7.32 -25.39 -22.43
N MET A 209 -7.30 -25.18 -23.74
CA MET A 209 -6.41 -24.19 -24.35
C MET A 209 -6.77 -22.76 -23.94
N PHE A 210 -8.05 -22.41 -23.84
CA PHE A 210 -8.48 -21.11 -23.31
C PHE A 210 -8.09 -20.93 -21.84
N SER A 211 -8.20 -21.99 -21.02
CA SER A 211 -7.76 -21.95 -19.61
C SER A 211 -6.26 -21.68 -19.48
N TYR A 212 -5.44 -21.98 -20.48
CA TYR A 212 -4.03 -21.58 -20.48
C TYR A 212 -3.84 -20.06 -20.42
N LYS A 213 -4.73 -19.28 -21.06
CA LYS A 213 -4.72 -17.82 -20.96
C LYS A 213 -5.06 -17.36 -19.53
N GLU A 214 -6.07 -17.98 -18.93
CA GLU A 214 -6.46 -17.71 -17.54
C GLU A 214 -5.32 -18.02 -16.57
N ILE A 215 -4.59 -19.12 -16.79
CA ILE A 215 -3.38 -19.45 -16.03
C ILE A 215 -2.33 -18.35 -16.19
N THR A 216 -2.14 -17.84 -17.40
CA THR A 216 -1.15 -16.78 -17.66
C THR A 216 -1.56 -15.44 -17.03
N GLU A 217 -2.85 -15.12 -17.02
CA GLU A 217 -3.39 -13.96 -16.33
C GLU A 217 -3.26 -14.10 -14.81
N LEU A 218 -3.60 -15.28 -14.27
CA LEU A 218 -3.41 -15.59 -12.85
C LEU A 218 -1.93 -15.49 -12.45
N ALA A 219 -1.00 -15.94 -13.30
CA ALA A 219 0.43 -15.78 -13.04
C ALA A 219 0.83 -14.30 -12.93
N GLY A 220 0.20 -13.41 -13.71
CA GLY A 220 0.39 -11.95 -13.58
C GLY A 220 -0.06 -11.41 -12.23
N TYR A 221 -1.26 -11.78 -11.78
CA TYR A 221 -1.74 -11.39 -10.44
C TYR A 221 -0.92 -12.04 -9.32
N THR A 222 -0.57 -13.33 -9.47
CA THR A 222 0.29 -14.04 -8.51
C THR A 222 1.63 -13.34 -8.32
N SER A 223 2.28 -12.93 -9.40
CA SER A 223 3.55 -12.19 -9.33
C SER A 223 3.43 -10.90 -8.53
N ARG A 224 2.35 -10.14 -8.71
CA ARG A 224 2.12 -8.90 -7.97
C ARG A 224 1.85 -9.14 -6.49
N VAL A 225 1.03 -10.14 -6.17
CA VAL A 225 0.72 -10.52 -4.77
C VAL A 225 1.97 -11.09 -4.09
N ALA A 226 2.74 -11.94 -4.78
CA ALA A 226 4.00 -12.47 -4.26
C ALA A 226 5.00 -11.34 -3.96
N THR A 227 5.18 -10.40 -4.90
CA THR A 227 6.05 -9.23 -4.68
C THR A 227 5.59 -8.42 -3.46
N LEU A 228 4.27 -8.25 -3.25
CA LEU A 228 3.76 -7.58 -2.06
C LEU A 228 4.15 -8.32 -0.77
N LEU A 229 3.97 -9.64 -0.74
CA LEU A 229 4.30 -10.45 0.44
C LEU A 229 5.81 -10.45 0.71
N ASP A 230 6.63 -10.65 -0.31
CA ASP A 230 8.10 -10.64 -0.20
C ASP A 230 8.59 -9.29 0.36
N VAL A 231 8.05 -8.18 -0.14
CA VAL A 231 8.43 -6.84 0.35
C VAL A 231 7.92 -6.60 1.77
N ILE A 232 6.75 -7.12 2.15
CA ILE A 232 6.26 -7.03 3.54
C ILE A 232 7.19 -7.80 4.47
N ASP A 233 7.60 -9.00 4.11
CA ASP A 233 8.52 -9.83 4.89
C ASP A 233 9.89 -9.17 5.04
N ASP A 234 10.44 -8.61 3.96
CA ASP A 234 11.69 -7.84 3.97
C ASP A 234 11.59 -6.63 4.90
N VAL A 235 10.50 -5.86 4.79
CA VAL A 235 10.26 -4.68 5.63
C VAL A 235 10.12 -5.06 7.11
N GLN A 236 9.50 -6.20 7.42
CA GLN A 236 9.42 -6.71 8.80
C GLN A 236 10.80 -7.15 9.32
N ALA A 237 11.66 -7.67 8.45
CA ALA A 237 13.05 -7.98 8.76
C ALA A 237 13.96 -6.73 8.84
N GLY A 238 13.42 -5.53 8.58
CA GLY A 238 14.17 -4.26 8.59
C GLY A 238 14.93 -3.95 7.29
N HIS A 239 14.66 -4.70 6.23
CA HIS A 239 15.25 -4.46 4.91
C HIS A 239 14.26 -3.69 4.04
N TYR A 240 14.66 -2.54 3.52
CA TYR A 240 13.88 -1.74 2.59
C TYR A 240 14.82 -1.07 1.58
N GLU A 241 14.30 -0.85 0.36
CA GLU A 241 15.04 -0.27 -0.75
C GLU A 241 14.42 1.05 -1.17
N LYS A 242 15.16 2.14 -0.99
CA LYS A 242 14.76 3.45 -1.50
C LYS A 242 15.72 3.95 -2.55
N LYS A 243 15.17 4.45 -3.65
CA LYS A 243 15.96 5.13 -4.68
C LYS A 243 16.37 6.49 -4.14
N LEU A 244 17.65 6.66 -3.90
CA LEU A 244 18.22 7.94 -3.52
C LEU A 244 18.08 8.91 -4.69
N VAL A 245 17.38 10.01 -4.47
CA VAL A 245 17.10 11.03 -5.50
C VAL A 245 18.05 12.22 -5.35
N SER A 246 18.72 12.32 -4.18
CA SER A 246 19.58 13.44 -3.92
C SER A 246 20.87 13.36 -4.73
N SER A 247 21.40 14.50 -5.12
CA SER A 247 22.73 14.70 -5.73
C SER A 247 23.84 14.39 -4.71
N VAL A 248 23.85 13.14 -4.21
CA VAL A 248 24.80 12.67 -3.19
C VAL A 248 26.13 12.32 -3.85
N ASP A 249 26.68 13.25 -4.59
CA ASP A 249 27.97 13.06 -5.28
C ASP A 249 29.18 13.36 -4.38
N THR A 250 28.98 13.52 -3.07
CA THR A 250 30.10 13.60 -2.13
C THR A 250 30.32 12.25 -1.47
N GLU A 251 31.55 11.72 -1.57
CA GLU A 251 31.97 10.48 -0.90
C GLU A 251 31.64 10.48 0.61
N GLU A 252 31.65 11.66 1.23
CA GLU A 252 31.32 11.87 2.64
C GLU A 252 29.84 11.57 2.98
N ASN A 253 28.89 11.95 2.12
CA ASN A 253 27.47 11.64 2.32
C ASN A 253 27.20 10.15 2.12
N ALA A 254 27.86 9.53 1.14
CA ALA A 254 27.78 8.08 0.94
C ALA A 254 28.33 7.29 2.14
N ALA A 255 29.37 7.81 2.82
CA ALA A 255 29.90 7.21 4.05
C ALA A 255 28.87 7.26 5.20
N VAL A 256 28.16 8.39 5.37
CA VAL A 256 27.09 8.51 6.39
C VAL A 256 25.97 7.51 6.13
N LEU A 257 25.52 7.35 4.89
CA LEU A 257 24.43 6.45 4.52
C LEU A 257 24.74 4.95 4.72
N ARG A 258 26.03 4.59 4.69
CA ARG A 258 26.48 3.22 4.99
C ARG A 258 26.56 2.93 6.48
N GLY A 259 26.58 3.97 7.32
CA GLY A 259 26.63 3.84 8.77
C GLY A 259 25.35 3.21 9.33
N ARG A 260 25.48 2.64 10.52
CA ARG A 260 24.33 2.21 11.34
C ARG A 260 24.57 2.71 12.74
N GLY A 261 23.57 3.40 13.29
CA GLY A 261 23.55 3.85 14.66
C GLY A 261 22.80 2.89 15.56
N GLU A 262 22.88 3.13 16.85
CA GLU A 262 22.26 2.31 17.87
C GLU A 262 21.14 3.08 18.57
N ILE A 263 20.06 2.38 18.89
CA ILE A 263 18.97 2.90 19.73
C ILE A 263 19.05 2.16 21.07
N VAL A 264 19.27 2.89 22.13
CA VAL A 264 19.39 2.38 23.50
C VAL A 264 18.20 2.85 24.30
N GLU A 265 17.56 1.94 25.02
CA GLU A 265 16.49 2.27 25.93
C GLU A 265 17.04 2.94 27.19
N GLY A 266 16.41 4.02 27.64
CA GLY A 266 16.84 4.78 28.80
C GLY A 266 15.72 5.60 29.41
N SER A 267 16.04 6.37 30.44
CA SER A 267 15.08 7.28 31.10
C SER A 267 15.00 8.64 30.43
N ASP A 268 16.04 9.04 29.74
CA ASP A 268 16.25 10.37 29.19
C ASP A 268 16.30 10.29 27.65
N ILE A 269 16.11 11.44 27.00
CA ILE A 269 16.30 11.56 25.56
C ILE A 269 17.68 12.14 25.32
N GLU A 270 18.56 11.38 24.69
CA GLU A 270 19.92 11.79 24.40
C GLU A 270 20.33 11.36 22.98
N PHE A 271 20.87 12.28 22.22
CA PHE A 271 21.47 12.06 20.92
C PHE A 271 22.97 12.30 21.03
N THR A 272 23.76 11.34 20.57
CA THR A 272 25.23 11.43 20.58
C THR A 272 25.75 11.17 19.19
N ASP A 273 26.27 12.20 18.52
CA ASP A 273 26.82 12.16 17.17
C ASP A 273 25.89 11.54 16.10
N VAL A 274 24.59 11.79 16.20
CA VAL A 274 23.58 11.20 15.32
C VAL A 274 23.40 12.07 14.07
N PRO A 275 23.59 11.52 12.85
CA PRO A 275 23.26 12.24 11.64
C PRO A 275 21.75 12.28 11.40
N ILE A 276 21.23 13.42 10.98
CA ILE A 276 19.84 13.59 10.55
C ILE A 276 19.81 13.48 9.03
N VAL A 277 19.21 12.41 8.54
CA VAL A 277 19.14 12.11 7.12
C VAL A 277 17.68 11.99 6.69
N SER A 278 17.33 12.59 5.56
CA SER A 278 16.00 12.42 4.95
C SER A 278 15.86 11.03 4.32
N PRO A 279 14.63 10.51 4.09
CA PRO A 279 14.43 9.25 3.38
C PRO A 279 15.03 9.26 1.96
N ASN A 280 15.15 10.42 1.33
CA ASN A 280 15.73 10.56 -0.01
C ASN A 280 17.28 10.54 -0.01
N GLY A 281 17.91 10.44 1.17
CA GLY A 281 19.37 10.41 1.31
C GLY A 281 20.04 11.76 1.56
N ASP A 282 19.25 12.85 1.73
CA ASP A 282 19.84 14.15 2.03
C ASP A 282 20.31 14.19 3.49
N VAL A 283 21.58 14.49 3.70
CA VAL A 283 22.15 14.68 5.04
C VAL A 283 21.90 16.12 5.49
N LEU A 284 20.90 16.29 6.37
CA LEU A 284 20.46 17.60 6.87
C LEU A 284 21.36 18.11 7.98
N VAL A 285 21.82 17.20 8.86
CA VAL A 285 22.80 17.48 9.92
C VAL A 285 23.73 16.29 10.02
N ARG A 286 25.04 16.52 10.01
CA ARG A 286 26.03 15.42 10.02
C ARG A 286 26.21 14.77 11.39
N LYS A 287 26.20 15.55 12.43
CA LYS A 287 26.38 15.08 13.81
C LYS A 287 25.53 15.94 14.72
N LEU A 288 24.54 15.36 15.34
CA LEU A 288 23.67 16.02 16.30
C LEU A 288 23.88 15.42 17.68
N SER A 289 24.19 16.26 18.67
CA SER A 289 24.34 15.85 20.06
C SER A 289 23.61 16.82 20.97
N PHE A 290 22.66 16.31 21.74
CA PHE A 290 21.92 17.04 22.77
C PHE A 290 21.28 16.06 23.75
N ALA A 291 20.89 16.55 24.93
CA ALA A 291 20.22 15.75 25.94
C ALA A 291 19.05 16.51 26.56
N VAL A 292 17.96 15.81 26.80
CA VAL A 292 16.76 16.31 27.47
C VAL A 292 16.42 15.39 28.64
N ARG A 293 16.53 15.94 29.86
CA ARG A 293 16.18 15.23 31.12
C ARG A 293 14.73 15.55 31.50
N PRO A 294 14.08 14.72 32.31
CA PRO A 294 12.77 15.04 32.85
C PRO A 294 12.73 16.39 33.52
N GLY A 295 11.78 17.25 33.12
CA GLY A 295 11.63 18.60 33.61
C GLY A 295 12.52 19.66 32.94
N ASP A 296 13.39 19.27 31.98
CA ASP A 296 14.18 20.19 31.16
C ASP A 296 13.48 20.36 29.80
N HIS A 297 12.60 21.36 29.74
CA HIS A 297 11.86 21.66 28.52
C HIS A 297 12.79 22.20 27.44
N LEU A 298 12.74 21.61 26.23
CA LEU A 298 13.55 21.95 25.06
C LEU A 298 12.73 22.68 24.00
N LEU A 299 13.21 23.87 23.61
CA LEU A 299 12.70 24.58 22.45
C LEU A 299 13.57 24.29 21.23
N ILE A 300 12.94 23.97 20.09
CA ILE A 300 13.61 23.69 18.83
C ILE A 300 13.21 24.76 17.82
N VAL A 301 14.20 25.45 17.28
CA VAL A 301 14.02 26.57 16.36
C VAL A 301 14.91 26.39 15.13
N GLY A 302 14.47 26.86 13.99
CA GLY A 302 15.27 26.85 12.76
C GLY A 302 14.41 27.01 11.52
N PRO A 303 15.01 27.29 10.36
CA PRO A 303 14.29 27.47 9.10
C PRO A 303 13.54 26.19 8.67
N ASN A 304 12.62 26.34 7.72
CA ASN A 304 11.94 25.19 7.15
C ASN A 304 12.94 24.29 6.38
N GLY A 305 12.77 22.98 6.50
CA GLY A 305 13.63 22.02 5.83
C GLY A 305 14.95 21.69 6.55
N CYS A 306 15.29 22.32 7.67
CA CYS A 306 16.55 22.06 8.40
C CYS A 306 16.60 20.74 9.19
N GLY A 307 15.51 19.95 9.20
CA GLY A 307 15.49 18.63 9.85
C GLY A 307 14.74 18.54 11.19
N LYS A 308 13.99 19.59 11.62
CA LYS A 308 13.22 19.57 12.89
C LYS A 308 12.27 18.37 12.99
N SER A 309 11.39 18.20 12.02
CA SER A 309 10.44 17.07 11.99
C SER A 309 11.14 15.73 11.69
N SER A 310 12.29 15.76 11.03
CA SER A 310 13.13 14.56 10.78
C SER A 310 13.69 14.00 12.07
N LEU A 311 14.15 14.88 12.97
CA LEU A 311 14.59 14.52 14.31
C LEU A 311 13.52 13.72 15.07
N PHE A 312 12.26 14.17 15.01
CA PHE A 312 11.16 13.49 15.70
C PHE A 312 10.80 12.16 15.09
N ARG A 313 10.93 12.01 13.77
CA ARG A 313 10.73 10.73 13.09
C ARG A 313 11.79 9.71 13.48
N ILE A 314 13.03 10.15 13.67
CA ILE A 314 14.11 9.30 14.21
C ILE A 314 13.79 8.93 15.67
N LEU A 315 13.42 9.91 16.50
CA LEU A 315 13.07 9.66 17.91
C LEU A 315 11.86 8.72 18.04
N GLY A 316 10.85 8.89 17.18
CA GLY A 316 9.69 8.01 17.09
C GLY A 316 9.99 6.61 16.52
N GLY A 317 11.22 6.36 16.06
CA GLY A 317 11.60 5.09 15.44
C GLY A 317 10.99 4.86 14.06
N LEU A 318 10.49 5.92 13.42
CA LEU A 318 9.93 5.86 12.06
C LEU A 318 11.04 5.84 11.00
N TRP A 319 12.17 6.48 11.28
CA TRP A 319 13.31 6.57 10.38
C TRP A 319 14.53 5.88 10.98
N PRO A 320 15.41 5.30 10.15
CA PRO A 320 16.61 4.63 10.60
C PRO A 320 17.63 5.62 11.18
N VAL A 321 18.46 5.12 12.06
CA VAL A 321 19.63 5.84 12.60
C VAL A 321 20.85 5.41 11.81
N TYR A 322 21.47 6.34 11.09
CA TYR A 322 22.62 6.05 10.23
C TYR A 322 24.00 6.13 10.94
N GLY A 323 24.02 6.59 12.19
CA GLY A 323 25.25 6.66 12.97
C GLY A 323 24.99 7.21 14.37
N GLY A 324 25.96 7.14 15.25
CA GLY A 324 25.85 7.60 16.65
C GLY A 324 24.90 6.74 17.50
N THR A 325 24.50 7.27 18.64
CA THR A 325 23.62 6.60 19.60
C THR A 325 22.44 7.48 19.96
N VAL A 326 21.23 6.92 19.87
CA VAL A 326 19.99 7.53 20.34
C VAL A 326 19.55 6.82 21.60
N ARG A 327 19.63 7.47 22.76
CA ARG A 327 19.01 6.99 23.99
C ARG A 327 17.63 7.59 24.12
N LYS A 328 16.59 6.76 24.33
CA LYS A 328 15.23 7.23 24.47
C LYS A 328 14.42 6.34 25.42
N PRO A 329 13.38 6.90 26.08
CA PRO A 329 12.45 6.08 26.87
C PRO A 329 11.58 5.19 25.97
N PRO A 330 10.88 4.21 26.58
CA PRO A 330 9.95 3.35 25.84
C PRO A 330 8.86 4.19 25.14
N PRO A 331 8.28 3.68 24.05
CA PRO A 331 7.33 4.42 23.22
C PRO A 331 6.12 4.97 23.98
N GLU A 332 5.66 4.29 25.02
CA GLU A 332 4.51 4.69 25.85
C GLU A 332 4.79 5.95 26.67
N ALA A 333 6.06 6.26 26.92
CA ALA A 333 6.47 7.43 27.68
C ALA A 333 6.62 8.69 26.82
N ILE A 334 6.49 8.60 25.50
CA ILE A 334 6.61 9.69 24.56
C ILE A 334 5.29 9.88 23.81
N PHE A 335 4.76 11.08 23.78
CA PHE A 335 3.59 11.42 22.98
C PHE A 335 3.92 12.50 21.95
N TYR A 336 3.49 12.28 20.70
CA TYR A 336 3.78 13.20 19.61
C TYR A 336 2.50 13.88 19.13
N ILE A 337 2.53 15.21 19.08
CA ILE A 337 1.47 16.04 18.49
C ILE A 337 2.03 16.70 17.23
N PRO A 338 1.57 16.26 16.04
CA PRO A 338 1.98 16.86 14.78
C PRO A 338 1.34 18.23 14.56
N GLN A 339 1.87 18.98 13.63
CA GLN A 339 1.36 20.29 13.21
C GLN A 339 -0.11 20.21 12.74
N ARG A 340 -0.46 19.16 11.99
CA ARG A 340 -1.85 18.82 11.64
C ARG A 340 -2.27 17.60 12.43
N PRO A 341 -3.14 17.75 13.43
CA PRO A 341 -3.59 16.64 14.24
C PRO A 341 -4.38 15.60 13.41
N TYR A 342 -4.10 14.35 13.66
CA TYR A 342 -4.92 13.27 13.11
C TYR A 342 -6.19 13.11 13.93
N LEU A 343 -7.33 13.12 13.25
CA LEU A 343 -8.64 12.80 13.81
C LEU A 343 -9.16 11.55 13.13
N SER A 344 -9.42 10.51 13.93
CA SER A 344 -9.95 9.25 13.43
C SER A 344 -11.45 9.36 13.18
N ARG A 345 -11.96 8.50 12.29
CA ARG A 345 -13.41 8.30 12.20
C ARG A 345 -13.90 7.60 13.46
N GLY A 346 -14.99 8.10 14.04
CA GLY A 346 -15.55 7.55 15.28
C GLY A 346 -16.20 8.60 16.16
N SER A 347 -16.44 8.27 17.43
CA SER A 347 -17.12 9.17 18.36
C SER A 347 -16.21 10.30 18.85
N LEU A 348 -16.82 11.39 19.36
CA LEU A 348 -16.07 12.50 19.96
C LEU A 348 -15.19 12.04 21.11
N ARG A 349 -15.67 11.12 21.96
CA ARG A 349 -14.89 10.50 23.02
C ARG A 349 -13.62 9.86 22.48
N GLN A 350 -13.72 9.10 21.39
CA GLN A 350 -12.58 8.45 20.76
C GLN A 350 -11.52 9.44 20.23
N GLN A 351 -11.91 10.66 19.86
CA GLN A 351 -10.93 11.67 19.45
C GLN A 351 -10.00 12.08 20.59
N ILE A 352 -10.52 12.06 21.83
CA ILE A 352 -9.75 12.52 23.01
C ILE A 352 -8.91 11.40 23.59
N ILE A 353 -9.45 10.17 23.62
CA ILE A 353 -8.76 9.03 24.21
C ILE A 353 -7.80 8.32 23.25
N TYR A 354 -7.82 8.65 21.95
CA TYR A 354 -6.98 8.00 20.95
C TYR A 354 -5.49 7.96 21.37
N PRO A 355 -4.77 6.82 21.23
CA PRO A 355 -5.18 5.57 20.56
C PRO A 355 -5.95 4.57 21.46
N ASP A 356 -6.25 4.90 22.70
CA ASP A 356 -6.97 4.01 23.60
C ASP A 356 -8.40 3.71 23.10
N SER A 357 -8.89 2.53 23.41
CA SER A 357 -10.28 2.17 23.28
C SER A 357 -11.09 2.65 24.49
N VAL A 358 -12.43 2.71 24.35
CA VAL A 358 -13.34 3.03 25.47
C VAL A 358 -13.17 2.03 26.64
N ARG A 359 -12.79 0.79 26.35
CA ARG A 359 -12.52 -0.23 27.38
C ARG A 359 -11.27 0.14 28.18
N GLU A 360 -10.17 0.47 27.52
CA GLU A 360 -8.92 0.87 28.17
C GLU A 360 -9.08 2.14 29.00
N MET A 361 -9.90 3.10 28.53
CA MET A 361 -10.27 4.28 29.31
C MET A 361 -10.94 3.89 30.63
N ARG A 362 -11.90 2.95 30.60
CA ARG A 362 -12.58 2.45 31.78
C ARG A 362 -11.65 1.69 32.71
N ASP A 363 -10.76 0.87 32.14
CA ASP A 363 -9.76 0.12 32.91
C ASP A 363 -8.78 1.06 33.64
N LYS A 364 -8.52 2.24 33.07
CA LYS A 364 -7.78 3.34 33.73
C LYS A 364 -8.62 4.13 34.75
N ASN A 365 -9.89 3.76 35.00
CA ASN A 365 -10.83 4.46 35.85
C ASN A 365 -11.08 5.93 35.48
N ILE A 366 -10.95 6.27 34.20
CA ILE A 366 -11.23 7.62 33.68
C ILE A 366 -12.70 7.67 33.26
N THR A 367 -13.41 8.71 33.72
CA THR A 367 -14.84 8.92 33.47
C THR A 367 -15.07 10.07 32.48
N ASP A 368 -16.30 10.18 31.99
CA ASP A 368 -16.70 11.31 31.12
C ASP A 368 -16.57 12.68 31.86
N ALA A 369 -16.70 12.69 33.20
CA ALA A 369 -16.47 13.89 34.01
C ALA A 369 -14.99 14.31 34.01
N ASP A 370 -14.06 13.34 33.95
CA ASP A 370 -12.64 13.60 33.83
C ASP A 370 -12.30 14.13 32.43
N LEU A 371 -12.88 13.55 31.39
CA LEU A 371 -12.74 14.07 30.03
C LEU A 371 -13.29 15.48 29.90
N MET A 372 -14.43 15.79 30.54
CA MET A 372 -15.01 17.14 30.56
C MET A 372 -14.07 18.14 31.24
N ARG A 373 -13.41 17.76 32.35
CA ARG A 373 -12.37 18.59 32.99
C ARG A 373 -11.21 18.88 32.06
N ILE A 374 -10.72 17.86 31.33
CA ILE A 374 -9.66 18.04 30.35
C ILE A 374 -10.09 19.02 29.24
N LEU A 375 -11.31 18.86 28.72
CA LEU A 375 -11.86 19.77 27.69
C LEU A 375 -12.04 21.19 28.21
N SER A 376 -12.33 21.36 29.49
CA SER A 376 -12.45 22.69 30.12
C SER A 376 -11.11 23.40 30.20
N VAL A 377 -10.01 22.67 30.43
CA VAL A 377 -8.63 23.23 30.44
C VAL A 377 -8.27 23.78 29.04
N VAL A 378 -8.64 23.11 27.98
CA VAL A 378 -8.40 23.57 26.62
C VAL A 378 -9.53 24.43 26.05
N GLU A 379 -10.49 24.82 26.88
CA GLU A 379 -11.63 25.71 26.57
C GLU A 379 -12.51 25.24 25.39
N ILE A 380 -12.76 23.93 25.28
CA ILE A 380 -13.62 23.34 24.24
C ILE A 380 -14.71 22.43 24.79
N SER A 381 -15.05 22.54 26.08
CA SER A 381 -16.13 21.74 26.68
C SER A 381 -17.48 21.88 25.96
N HIS A 382 -17.75 23.05 25.36
CA HIS A 382 -18.97 23.31 24.61
C HIS A 382 -19.17 22.43 23.36
N ILE A 383 -18.11 21.81 22.86
CA ILE A 383 -18.24 20.95 21.67
C ILE A 383 -19.05 19.67 21.97
N VAL A 384 -19.07 19.19 23.21
CA VAL A 384 -19.80 18.00 23.60
C VAL A 384 -21.31 18.22 23.39
N ASP A 385 -21.85 19.32 23.90
CA ASP A 385 -23.26 19.66 23.75
C ASP A 385 -23.60 20.03 22.30
N ARG A 386 -22.71 20.80 21.65
CA ARG A 386 -22.91 21.25 20.27
C ARG A 386 -22.99 20.08 19.29
N GLN A 387 -22.24 19.01 19.52
CA GLN A 387 -22.17 17.86 18.62
C GLN A 387 -23.11 16.72 19.02
N GLY A 388 -23.91 16.86 20.08
CA GLY A 388 -24.89 15.88 20.50
C GLY A 388 -24.37 14.82 21.47
N GLY A 389 -23.26 15.08 22.16
CA GLY A 389 -22.74 14.24 23.22
C GLY A 389 -21.44 13.51 22.88
N TRP A 390 -20.98 12.69 23.82
CA TRP A 390 -19.72 11.97 23.72
C TRP A 390 -19.67 10.89 22.62
N ASP A 391 -20.81 10.30 22.33
CA ASP A 391 -20.94 9.20 21.39
C ASP A 391 -21.37 9.66 19.98
N ALA A 392 -21.44 10.97 19.75
CA ALA A 392 -21.70 11.54 18.44
C ALA A 392 -20.55 11.18 17.48
N GLU A 393 -20.91 10.63 16.31
CA GLU A 393 -19.99 10.25 15.25
C GLU A 393 -20.02 11.26 14.11
N ALA A 394 -18.87 11.70 13.65
CA ALA A 394 -18.74 12.62 12.53
C ALA A 394 -17.38 12.45 11.83
N GLU A 395 -17.25 13.07 10.66
CA GLU A 395 -15.94 13.32 10.04
C GLU A 395 -15.34 14.58 10.70
N TRP A 396 -14.59 14.36 11.76
CA TRP A 396 -14.13 15.42 12.66
C TRP A 396 -13.18 16.42 12.01
N THR A 397 -12.49 16.01 10.98
CA THR A 397 -11.62 16.89 10.19
C THR A 397 -12.40 18.00 9.51
N ASP A 398 -13.64 17.71 9.07
CA ASP A 398 -14.49 18.67 8.38
C ASP A 398 -15.35 19.50 9.35
N VAL A 399 -15.69 18.92 10.51
CA VAL A 399 -16.57 19.53 11.51
C VAL A 399 -15.82 20.51 12.41
N LEU A 400 -14.54 20.22 12.72
CA LEU A 400 -13.74 21.02 13.65
C LEU A 400 -12.80 21.96 12.89
N SER A 401 -12.82 23.23 13.25
CA SER A 401 -11.81 24.21 12.76
C SER A 401 -10.38 23.82 13.20
N GLY A 402 -9.35 24.27 12.48
CA GLY A 402 -7.96 23.94 12.79
C GLY A 402 -7.55 24.23 14.24
N GLY A 403 -8.02 25.34 14.81
CA GLY A 403 -7.79 25.66 16.23
C GLY A 403 -8.48 24.69 17.20
N LEU A 404 -9.67 24.20 16.88
CA LEU A 404 -10.36 23.17 17.67
C LEU A 404 -9.66 21.82 17.55
N GLN A 405 -9.19 21.46 16.36
CA GLN A 405 -8.40 20.23 16.14
C GLN A 405 -7.12 20.23 16.98
N GLN A 406 -6.39 21.36 17.02
CA GLN A 406 -5.19 21.50 17.85
C GLN A 406 -5.51 21.40 19.35
N ARG A 407 -6.63 21.97 19.81
CA ARG A 407 -7.08 21.83 21.20
C ARG A 407 -7.49 20.40 21.55
N VAL A 408 -8.14 19.67 20.64
CA VAL A 408 -8.43 18.24 20.81
C VAL A 408 -7.15 17.44 20.93
N ALA A 409 -6.13 17.73 20.13
CA ALA A 409 -4.82 17.08 20.24
C ALA A 409 -4.14 17.34 21.58
N MET A 410 -4.27 18.56 22.11
CA MET A 410 -3.77 18.88 23.46
C MET A 410 -4.60 18.20 24.56
N ALA A 411 -5.91 18.11 24.41
CA ALA A 411 -6.75 17.32 25.33
C ALA A 411 -6.31 15.84 25.35
N ARG A 412 -5.97 15.29 24.20
CA ARG A 412 -5.41 13.93 24.07
C ARG A 412 -4.08 13.79 24.82
N LEU A 413 -3.20 14.78 24.74
CA LEU A 413 -1.96 14.79 25.53
C LEU A 413 -2.23 14.76 27.03
N PHE A 414 -3.19 15.55 27.50
CA PHE A 414 -3.53 15.61 28.93
C PHE A 414 -4.22 14.34 29.43
N TYR A 415 -4.98 13.67 28.56
CA TYR A 415 -5.55 12.36 28.86
C TYR A 415 -4.46 11.30 29.09
N HIS A 416 -3.44 11.25 28.23
CA HIS A 416 -2.37 10.26 28.34
C HIS A 416 -1.31 10.62 29.37
N ALA A 417 -1.12 11.92 29.66
CA ALA A 417 -0.13 12.46 30.58
C ALA A 417 1.26 11.77 30.51
N PRO A 418 1.89 11.71 29.31
CA PRO A 418 3.14 11.01 29.12
C PRO A 418 4.30 11.70 29.83
N ARG A 419 5.43 11.03 29.98
CA ARG A 419 6.64 11.63 30.55
C ARG A 419 7.25 12.70 29.65
N TYR A 420 7.18 12.51 28.33
CA TYR A 420 7.68 13.43 27.31
C TYR A 420 6.59 13.72 26.28
N ALA A 421 6.48 14.96 25.88
CA ALA A 421 5.63 15.38 24.78
C ALA A 421 6.43 16.11 23.71
N ILE A 422 6.25 15.71 22.48
CA ILE A 422 6.80 16.36 21.30
C ILE A 422 5.69 17.18 20.67
N LEU A 423 5.89 18.49 20.60
CA LEU A 423 4.92 19.46 20.10
C LEU A 423 5.46 20.12 18.84
N ASP A 424 4.95 19.71 17.67
CA ASP A 424 5.39 20.23 16.37
C ASP A 424 4.41 21.31 15.90
N GLU A 425 4.70 22.59 16.21
CA GLU A 425 3.87 23.76 15.88
C GLU A 425 2.38 23.61 16.21
N CYS A 426 2.05 22.80 17.21
CA CYS A 426 0.70 22.37 17.53
C CYS A 426 -0.21 23.46 18.13
N THR A 427 0.32 24.67 18.39
CA THR A 427 -0.45 25.83 18.90
C THR A 427 -0.50 26.98 17.89
N SER A 428 -0.13 26.74 16.63
CA SER A 428 -0.08 27.77 15.58
C SER A 428 -1.43 28.46 15.32
N SER A 429 -2.55 27.73 15.50
CA SER A 429 -3.93 28.21 15.26
C SER A 429 -4.67 28.54 16.56
N VAL A 430 -3.99 28.67 17.71
CA VAL A 430 -4.59 28.97 19.00
C VAL A 430 -4.16 30.38 19.46
N THR A 431 -5.00 31.01 20.28
CA THR A 431 -4.69 32.32 20.88
C THR A 431 -3.59 32.18 21.95
N LEU A 432 -2.87 33.27 22.22
CA LEU A 432 -1.79 33.27 23.20
C LEU A 432 -2.26 32.93 24.64
N GLU A 433 -3.51 33.29 24.96
CA GLU A 433 -4.10 32.99 26.27
C GLU A 433 -4.31 31.50 26.46
N ILE A 434 -4.88 30.83 25.47
CA ILE A 434 -5.11 29.38 25.47
C ILE A 434 -3.76 28.64 25.42
N GLU A 435 -2.82 29.10 24.58
CA GLU A 435 -1.46 28.59 24.53
C GLU A 435 -0.81 28.60 25.91
N ARG A 436 -0.94 29.69 26.63
CA ARG A 436 -0.42 29.82 28.02
C ARG A 436 -1.02 28.73 28.91
N VAL A 437 -2.35 28.61 28.94
CA VAL A 437 -3.04 27.62 29.78
C VAL A 437 -2.58 26.21 29.47
N MET A 438 -2.44 25.86 28.17
CA MET A 438 -1.98 24.53 27.74
C MET A 438 -0.55 24.22 28.23
N TYR A 439 0.39 25.17 28.12
CA TYR A 439 1.76 24.96 28.55
C TYR A 439 1.90 24.91 30.07
N GLU A 440 1.15 25.74 30.82
CA GLU A 440 1.08 25.70 32.27
C GLU A 440 0.51 24.36 32.77
N GLU A 441 -0.54 23.89 32.17
CA GLU A 441 -1.13 22.59 32.51
C GLU A 441 -0.20 21.42 32.22
N ALA A 442 0.47 21.40 31.06
CA ALA A 442 1.47 20.39 30.75
C ALA A 442 2.61 20.36 31.80
N LYS A 443 3.06 21.51 32.25
CA LYS A 443 4.04 21.62 33.35
C LYS A 443 3.48 21.13 34.66
N ARG A 444 2.23 21.47 35.00
CA ARG A 444 1.55 21.01 36.21
C ARG A 444 1.43 19.48 36.27
N LEU A 445 1.19 18.87 35.13
CA LEU A 445 1.14 17.42 34.98
C LEU A 445 2.52 16.73 34.97
N GLY A 446 3.61 17.51 35.04
CA GLY A 446 4.99 17.00 35.04
C GLY A 446 5.47 16.49 33.67
N ILE A 447 4.80 16.88 32.59
CA ILE A 447 5.15 16.48 31.22
C ILE A 447 6.37 17.29 30.76
N THR A 448 7.41 16.62 30.31
CA THR A 448 8.60 17.28 29.73
C THR A 448 8.35 17.61 28.27
N LEU A 449 8.46 18.88 27.91
CA LEU A 449 8.10 19.38 26.58
C LEU A 449 9.32 19.50 25.67
N MET A 450 9.20 18.97 24.46
CA MET A 450 10.09 19.25 23.33
C MET A 450 9.25 19.96 22.25
N THR A 451 9.42 21.26 22.13
CA THR A 451 8.54 22.11 21.31
C THR A 451 9.28 22.65 20.10
N VAL A 452 8.73 22.41 18.90
CA VAL A 452 9.09 23.18 17.70
C VAL A 452 8.15 24.36 17.61
N SER A 453 8.69 25.57 17.63
CA SER A 453 7.89 26.77 17.42
C SER A 453 8.75 27.94 17.01
N HIS A 454 8.18 28.83 16.19
CA HIS A 454 8.75 30.14 15.87
C HIS A 454 8.25 31.27 16.81
N ARG A 455 7.31 30.94 17.72
CA ARG A 455 6.70 31.92 18.64
C ARG A 455 7.62 32.24 19.79
N ARG A 456 7.95 33.52 19.96
CA ARG A 456 8.78 33.99 21.09
C ARG A 456 8.07 33.86 22.44
N SER A 457 6.74 33.92 22.47
CA SER A 457 5.91 33.72 23.67
C SER A 457 6.19 32.42 24.42
N LEU A 458 6.66 31.39 23.69
CA LEU A 458 6.94 30.08 24.27
C LEU A 458 8.31 29.94 24.92
N TRP A 459 9.23 30.90 24.70
CA TRP A 459 10.58 30.85 25.24
C TRP A 459 10.59 30.79 26.77
N LYS A 460 9.67 31.45 27.42
CA LYS A 460 9.55 31.47 28.88
C LYS A 460 9.25 30.09 29.51
N TYR A 461 8.66 29.17 28.75
CA TYR A 461 8.35 27.84 29.26
C TYR A 461 9.49 26.84 29.10
N HIS A 462 10.57 27.20 28.38
CA HIS A 462 11.68 26.32 28.05
C HIS A 462 12.97 26.73 28.77
N LYS A 463 13.80 25.73 29.10
CA LYS A 463 15.09 25.95 29.76
C LYS A 463 16.27 25.88 28.79
N THR A 464 16.12 25.11 27.73
CA THR A 464 17.15 24.87 26.72
C THR A 464 16.61 25.14 25.33
N ILE A 465 17.51 25.51 24.43
CA ILE A 465 17.19 25.75 23.02
C ILE A 465 18.15 24.97 22.13
N LEU A 466 17.57 24.33 21.11
CA LEU A 466 18.26 23.70 20.00
C LEU A 466 17.94 24.51 18.74
N GLN A 467 18.90 25.25 18.24
CA GLN A 467 18.73 26.14 17.10
C GLN A 467 19.49 25.60 15.89
N PHE A 468 18.80 25.34 14.79
CA PHE A 468 19.37 24.96 13.51
C PHE A 468 19.56 26.19 12.62
N ASP A 469 20.67 26.22 11.87
CA ASP A 469 20.98 27.29 10.90
C ASP A 469 20.46 27.03 9.48
N GLY A 470 20.05 25.78 9.19
CA GLY A 470 19.62 25.36 7.86
C GLY A 470 20.79 24.97 6.92
N GLN A 471 22.03 25.05 7.37
CA GLN A 471 23.25 24.68 6.62
C GLN A 471 23.92 23.43 7.19
N GLY A 472 23.24 22.73 8.08
CA GLY A 472 23.75 21.50 8.71
C GLY A 472 24.45 21.72 10.05
N HIS A 473 24.51 22.96 10.56
CA HIS A 473 25.03 23.26 11.88
C HIS A 473 23.89 23.53 12.84
N TYR A 474 24.18 23.41 14.14
CA TYR A 474 23.24 23.69 15.21
C TYR A 474 23.92 24.27 16.43
N ILE A 475 23.15 24.92 17.28
CA ILE A 475 23.56 25.42 18.60
C ILE A 475 22.63 24.82 19.64
N PHE A 476 23.20 24.15 20.64
CA PHE A 476 22.47 23.68 21.81
C PHE A 476 22.96 24.39 23.05
N THR A 477 22.09 25.18 23.68
CA THR A 477 22.46 26.02 24.83
C THR A 477 21.29 26.21 25.80
N LYS A 478 21.62 26.68 27.01
CA LYS A 478 20.60 27.10 27.97
C LYS A 478 20.04 28.45 27.56
N LEU A 479 18.74 28.66 27.72
CA LEU A 479 18.09 29.96 27.56
C LEU A 479 18.39 30.82 28.77
N ASP A 480 19.04 31.99 28.56
CA ASP A 480 19.34 32.95 29.62
C ASP A 480 18.05 33.49 30.27
N ALA A 481 18.08 33.59 31.60
CA ALA A 481 16.95 34.11 32.38
C ALA A 481 16.57 35.55 32.00
N GLU A 482 17.57 36.37 31.67
CA GLU A 482 17.34 37.77 31.22
C GLU A 482 16.63 37.84 29.86
N LYS A 483 16.97 36.98 28.91
CA LYS A 483 16.25 36.89 27.63
C LYS A 483 14.84 36.37 27.78
N ARG A 484 14.55 35.62 28.86
CA ARG A 484 13.19 35.17 29.18
C ARG A 484 12.33 36.30 29.72
N LEU A 485 12.89 37.12 30.59
CA LEU A 485 12.17 38.24 31.26
C LEU A 485 11.89 39.42 30.31
N GLN A 486 12.78 39.72 29.35
CA GLN A 486 12.55 40.76 28.33
C GLN A 486 11.42 40.45 27.33
N LEU A 487 10.82 39.27 27.41
CA LEU A 487 9.72 38.83 26.58
C LEU A 487 8.39 38.75 27.34
N GLU A 488 8.36 39.11 28.62
CA GLU A 488 7.14 39.22 29.43
C GLU A 488 6.54 40.65 29.40
N GLU A 489 7.24 41.65 28.85
CA GLU A 489 6.76 42.99 28.50
C GLU A 489 6.33 43.05 27.01
#